data_169ac11258b4d67551ab10097e6444f1
#
_entry.id   169ac11258b4d67551ab10097e6444f1
#
_cell.length_a   1.000
_cell.length_b   1.000
_cell.length_c   1.000
_cell.angle_alpha   90.00
_cell.angle_beta   90.00
_cell.angle_gamma   90.00
#
_symmetry.space_group_name_H-M   'P 1'
#
loop_
_entity.id
_entity.type
_entity.pdbx_description
1 polymer ?
#
loop_
_entity_poly.entity_id
_entity_poly.type
_entity_poly.pdbx_seq_one_letter_code
_entity_poly.pdbx_strand_id
1 'polypeptide(L)'
;MFKRLIGIFAFALFALPVSSAWADACSDTANLFRKAGQSGQFFKTAYGYAVFPTIGKGGVGIGGAYGKGCVYAKGKQVGDTSMTQLSIGFQLGGQGYSEIIFFQDERSYKEFTSGNFEFGADASAVAITLAAEAKASSTGASAGASATKHDATTAGEYHKGMATFTIVKGGLMYEAAIAGQKFNYKAR
;
A
#
# COMPACT_ATOMS: atom_id res chain seq x y z
N MET A 1 39.70 -35.79 -44.18
CA MET A 1 40.10 -34.80 -43.13
C MET A 1 38.92 -33.85 -42.92
N PHE A 2 38.02 -34.14 -41.97
CA PHE A 2 36.91 -33.27 -41.64
C PHE A 2 37.21 -32.55 -40.33
N LYS A 3 37.46 -31.22 -40.37
CA LYS A 3 37.58 -30.35 -39.18
C LYS A 3 36.16 -29.96 -38.72
N ARG A 4 35.76 -30.43 -37.55
CA ARG A 4 34.54 -30.02 -36.86
C ARG A 4 34.82 -28.68 -36.14
N LEU A 5 34.16 -27.61 -36.59
CA LEU A 5 34.09 -26.35 -35.84
C LEU A 5 32.99 -26.50 -34.78
N ILE A 6 33.37 -26.48 -33.51
CA ILE A 6 32.46 -26.39 -32.37
C ILE A 6 32.28 -24.90 -32.07
N GLY A 7 31.10 -24.36 -32.45
CA GLY A 7 30.72 -22.99 -32.07
C GLY A 7 30.24 -22.98 -30.62
N ILE A 8 31.00 -22.27 -29.78
CA ILE A 8 30.57 -21.99 -28.38
C ILE A 8 29.60 -20.81 -28.43
N PHE A 9 28.28 -21.11 -28.23
CA PHE A 9 27.28 -20.09 -28.04
C PHE A 9 27.35 -19.59 -26.57
N ALA A 10 27.98 -18.45 -26.35
CA ALA A 10 27.97 -17.77 -25.05
C ALA A 10 26.60 -17.14 -24.82
N PHE A 11 25.79 -17.77 -23.97
CA PHE A 11 24.51 -17.23 -23.51
C PHE A 11 24.81 -16.16 -22.46
N ALA A 12 24.85 -14.90 -22.87
CA ALA A 12 24.96 -13.77 -21.96
C ALA A 12 23.61 -13.61 -21.21
N LEU A 13 23.56 -14.06 -19.95
CA LEU A 13 22.43 -13.82 -19.06
C LEU A 13 22.41 -12.34 -18.71
N PHE A 14 21.55 -11.57 -19.36
CA PHE A 14 21.28 -10.17 -18.99
C PHE A 14 20.47 -10.18 -17.69
N ALA A 15 21.15 -10.02 -16.56
CA ALA A 15 20.50 -9.75 -15.28
C ALA A 15 19.94 -8.31 -15.30
N LEU A 16 18.65 -8.16 -15.66
CA LEU A 16 17.97 -6.88 -15.56
C LEU A 16 17.82 -6.50 -14.07
N PRO A 17 18.08 -5.26 -13.69
CA PRO A 17 17.90 -4.81 -12.30
C PRO A 17 16.40 -4.74 -11.96
N VAL A 18 15.90 -5.74 -11.25
CA VAL A 18 14.49 -5.83 -10.80
C VAL A 18 14.15 -4.75 -9.76
N SER A 19 15.16 -4.06 -9.20
CA SER A 19 15.00 -3.07 -8.14
C SER A 19 14.43 -1.72 -8.61
N SER A 20 14.61 -1.32 -9.86
CA SER A 20 14.10 -0.05 -10.38
C SER A 20 12.58 -0.05 -10.56
N ALA A 21 12.03 -1.11 -11.15
CA ALA A 21 10.59 -1.22 -11.40
C ALA A 21 9.75 -1.20 -10.11
N TRP A 22 10.30 -1.68 -8.99
CA TRP A 22 9.62 -1.66 -7.71
C TRP A 22 9.62 -0.27 -7.07
N ALA A 23 10.72 0.46 -7.13
CA ALA A 23 10.82 1.83 -6.64
C ALA A 23 9.88 2.75 -7.44
N ASP A 24 9.76 2.54 -8.75
CA ASP A 24 8.84 3.27 -9.62
C ASP A 24 7.38 3.03 -9.21
N ALA A 25 6.97 1.79 -8.93
CA ALA A 25 5.63 1.47 -8.47
C ALA A 25 5.27 2.16 -7.14
N CYS A 26 6.22 2.25 -6.18
CA CYS A 26 6.03 2.98 -4.94
C CYS A 26 5.87 4.49 -5.17
N SER A 27 6.70 5.06 -6.04
CA SER A 27 6.67 6.48 -6.40
C SER A 27 5.35 6.84 -7.09
N ASP A 28 4.91 6.05 -8.06
CA ASP A 28 3.66 6.25 -8.78
C ASP A 28 2.46 6.18 -7.84
N THR A 29 2.46 5.22 -6.91
CA THR A 29 1.39 5.09 -5.93
C THR A 29 1.39 6.26 -4.95
N ALA A 30 2.55 6.70 -4.47
CA ALA A 30 2.64 7.90 -3.64
C ALA A 30 2.11 9.15 -4.40
N ASN A 31 2.39 9.29 -5.70
CA ASN A 31 1.84 10.35 -6.53
C ASN A 31 0.32 10.24 -6.71
N LEU A 32 -0.24 9.02 -6.77
CA LEU A 32 -1.68 8.81 -6.79
C LEU A 32 -2.32 9.36 -5.50
N PHE A 33 -1.80 9.00 -4.32
CA PHE A 33 -2.28 9.51 -3.04
C PHE A 33 -2.06 11.03 -2.88
N ARG A 34 -0.98 11.58 -3.45
CA ARG A 34 -0.75 13.04 -3.43
C ARG A 34 -1.84 13.83 -4.16
N LYS A 35 -2.43 13.23 -5.20
CA LYS A 35 -3.53 13.82 -6.00
C LYS A 35 -4.91 13.47 -5.46
N ALA A 36 -5.02 12.51 -4.55
CA ALA A 36 -6.29 12.01 -4.02
C ALA A 36 -6.73 12.84 -2.80
N GLY A 37 -7.28 14.02 -3.06
CA GLY A 37 -8.00 14.86 -2.09
C GLY A 37 -7.32 15.01 -0.72
N GLN A 38 -7.88 14.35 0.29
CA GLN A 38 -7.47 14.51 1.69
C GLN A 38 -6.04 14.02 1.96
N SER A 39 -5.62 12.90 1.40
CA SER A 39 -4.27 12.35 1.63
C SER A 39 -3.15 13.27 1.12
N GLY A 40 -3.44 14.09 0.12
CA GLY A 40 -2.48 15.03 -0.44
C GLY A 40 -1.94 16.06 0.56
N GLN A 41 -2.72 16.41 1.58
CA GLN A 41 -2.33 17.40 2.59
C GLN A 41 -1.26 16.84 3.54
N PHE A 42 -1.31 15.53 3.83
CA PHE A 42 -0.38 14.87 4.75
C PHE A 42 1.06 14.84 4.22
N PHE A 43 1.27 14.85 2.91
CA PHE A 43 2.62 14.94 2.33
C PHE A 43 3.38 16.21 2.70
N LYS A 44 2.67 17.29 3.13
CA LYS A 44 3.28 18.56 3.51
C LYS A 44 3.73 18.60 4.97
N THR A 45 3.06 17.82 5.83
CA THR A 45 3.21 17.92 7.29
C THR A 45 3.78 16.65 7.93
N ALA A 46 3.67 15.49 7.27
CA ALA A 46 4.17 14.23 7.79
C ALA A 46 5.71 14.19 7.83
N TYR A 47 6.25 13.59 8.87
CA TYR A 47 7.68 13.27 8.98
C TYR A 47 8.14 12.30 7.88
N GLY A 48 7.27 11.33 7.54
CA GLY A 48 7.50 10.34 6.52
C GLY A 48 6.24 9.53 6.23
N TYR A 49 6.37 8.52 5.38
CA TYR A 49 5.25 7.63 5.06
C TYR A 49 5.73 6.25 4.60
N ALA A 50 4.88 5.24 4.79
CA ALA A 50 5.00 3.93 4.13
C ALA A 50 3.93 3.85 3.03
N VAL A 51 4.29 3.38 1.84
CA VAL A 51 3.37 3.23 0.72
C VAL A 51 3.42 1.80 0.17
N PHE A 52 2.24 1.21 0.00
CA PHE A 52 2.05 -0.13 -0.53
C PHE A 52 1.33 -0.03 -1.88
N PRO A 53 2.02 -0.26 -3.00
CA PRO A 53 1.43 -0.19 -4.33
C PRO A 53 0.26 -1.14 -4.51
N THR A 54 0.39 -2.35 -4.01
CA THR A 54 -0.67 -3.35 -4.06
C THR A 54 -0.61 -4.26 -2.85
N ILE A 55 -1.73 -4.32 -2.14
CA ILE A 55 -2.02 -5.33 -1.14
C ILE A 55 -3.07 -6.25 -1.74
N GLY A 56 -2.72 -7.52 -1.90
CA GLY A 56 -3.65 -8.56 -2.33
C GLY A 56 -4.32 -9.19 -1.12
N LYS A 57 -5.63 -9.34 -1.16
CA LYS A 57 -6.44 -9.99 -0.13
C LYS A 57 -7.22 -11.13 -0.76
N GLY A 58 -7.22 -12.30 -0.11
CA GLY A 58 -7.96 -13.46 -0.59
C GLY A 58 -8.18 -14.50 0.49
N GLY A 59 -9.13 -15.42 0.26
CA GLY A 59 -9.43 -16.53 1.14
C GLY A 59 -10.88 -17.01 1.05
N VAL A 60 -11.12 -18.17 1.62
CA VAL A 60 -12.47 -18.76 1.80
C VAL A 60 -12.58 -19.23 3.24
N GLY A 61 -13.43 -18.59 4.04
CA GLY A 61 -13.57 -18.86 5.47
C GLY A 61 -12.45 -18.27 6.35
N ILE A 62 -11.20 -18.59 6.05
CA ILE A 62 -10.01 -17.92 6.58
C ILE A 62 -9.33 -17.23 5.41
N GLY A 63 -9.08 -15.95 5.55
CA GLY A 63 -8.43 -15.12 4.54
C GLY A 63 -7.13 -14.52 5.03
N GLY A 64 -6.36 -14.00 4.09
CA GLY A 64 -5.17 -13.24 4.40
C GLY A 64 -4.97 -12.11 3.42
N ALA A 65 -4.20 -11.12 3.83
CA ALA A 65 -3.71 -10.07 2.97
C ALA A 65 -2.18 -9.98 3.05
N TYR A 66 -1.57 -9.65 1.93
CA TYR A 66 -0.15 -9.48 1.82
C TYR A 66 0.17 -8.34 0.85
N GLY A 67 1.13 -7.52 1.21
CA GLY A 67 1.67 -6.48 0.35
C GLY A 67 3.11 -6.15 0.67
N LYS A 68 3.83 -5.68 -0.34
CA LYS A 68 5.16 -5.08 -0.17
C LYS A 68 5.03 -3.58 -0.35
N GLY A 69 5.90 -2.83 0.31
CA GLY A 69 5.88 -1.39 0.28
C GLY A 69 7.27 -0.78 0.45
N CYS A 70 7.31 0.54 0.31
CA CYS A 70 8.49 1.36 0.48
C CYS A 70 8.26 2.36 1.61
N VAL A 71 9.29 2.63 2.40
CA VAL A 71 9.26 3.63 3.47
C VAL A 71 10.07 4.85 3.07
N TYR A 72 9.47 6.01 3.23
CA TYR A 72 10.07 7.31 2.93
C TYR A 72 10.14 8.16 4.20
N ALA A 73 11.27 8.82 4.39
CA ALA A 73 11.44 9.85 5.43
C ALA A 73 12.22 11.03 4.85
N LYS A 74 11.78 12.25 5.15
CA LYS A 74 12.42 13.49 4.66
C LYS A 74 12.63 13.50 3.14
N GLY A 75 11.64 12.97 2.38
CA GLY A 75 11.64 12.93 0.92
C GLY A 75 12.52 11.86 0.27
N LYS A 76 13.19 11.00 1.06
CA LYS A 76 14.05 9.91 0.54
C LYS A 76 13.49 8.55 0.91
N GLN A 77 13.63 7.56 0.04
CA GLN A 77 13.34 6.18 0.39
C GLN A 77 14.44 5.67 1.34
N VAL A 78 14.01 5.24 2.55
CA VAL A 78 14.91 4.83 3.63
C VAL A 78 14.84 3.34 3.92
N GLY A 79 13.86 2.63 3.37
CA GLY A 79 13.70 1.20 3.58
C GLY A 79 12.60 0.58 2.75
N ASP A 80 12.50 -0.72 2.87
CA ASP A 80 11.45 -1.56 2.31
C ASP A 80 10.62 -2.14 3.46
N THR A 81 9.33 -2.37 3.21
CA THR A 81 8.40 -2.93 4.20
C THR A 81 7.54 -4.01 3.56
N SER A 82 7.02 -4.91 4.39
CA SER A 82 5.97 -5.84 3.98
C SER A 82 4.86 -5.87 5.02
N MET A 83 3.63 -6.00 4.56
CA MET A 83 2.44 -6.12 5.38
C MET A 83 1.86 -7.51 5.24
N THR A 84 1.47 -8.11 6.36
CA THR A 84 0.69 -9.33 6.44
C THR A 84 -0.52 -9.11 7.34
N GLN A 85 -1.66 -9.70 6.99
CA GLN A 85 -2.87 -9.65 7.80
C GLN A 85 -3.59 -10.98 7.70
N LEU A 86 -4.07 -11.49 8.83
CA LEU A 86 -5.01 -12.61 8.87
C LEU A 86 -6.42 -12.06 9.06
N SER A 87 -7.37 -12.54 8.31
CA SER A 87 -8.78 -12.18 8.44
C SER A 87 -9.64 -13.44 8.51
N ILE A 88 -10.61 -13.42 9.45
CA ILE A 88 -11.63 -14.46 9.56
C ILE A 88 -12.91 -13.86 9.00
N GLY A 89 -13.49 -14.50 7.99
CA GLY A 89 -14.74 -14.03 7.40
C GLY A 89 -15.05 -14.63 6.04
N PHE A 90 -16.30 -14.53 5.64
CA PHE A 90 -16.76 -14.96 4.32
C PHE A 90 -16.28 -13.95 3.27
N GLN A 91 -15.15 -14.23 2.64
CA GLN A 91 -14.66 -13.45 1.51
C GLN A 91 -14.50 -14.38 0.32
N LEU A 92 -15.43 -14.29 -0.63
CA LEU A 92 -15.33 -14.95 -1.91
C LEU A 92 -14.64 -14.03 -2.91
N GLY A 93 -13.44 -14.41 -3.36
CA GLY A 93 -12.72 -13.71 -4.41
C GLY A 93 -11.43 -13.03 -3.96
N GLY A 94 -10.60 -12.67 -4.93
CA GLY A 94 -9.40 -11.86 -4.75
C GLY A 94 -9.73 -10.37 -4.85
N GLN A 95 -9.20 -9.59 -3.95
CA GLN A 95 -9.34 -8.15 -3.91
C GLN A 95 -7.97 -7.50 -3.83
N GLY A 96 -7.84 -6.30 -4.36
CA GLY A 96 -6.60 -5.54 -4.30
C GLY A 96 -6.85 -4.09 -3.94
N TYR A 97 -5.94 -3.53 -3.13
CA TYR A 97 -5.95 -2.12 -2.80
C TYR A 97 -4.54 -1.57 -2.67
N SER A 98 -4.40 -0.26 -2.79
CA SER A 98 -3.19 0.47 -2.41
C SER A 98 -3.40 1.06 -1.02
N GLU A 99 -2.31 1.20 -0.26
CA GLU A 99 -2.35 1.80 1.07
C GLU A 99 -1.18 2.76 1.25
N ILE A 100 -1.42 3.85 1.98
CA ILE A 100 -0.40 4.76 2.47
C ILE A 100 -0.62 5.04 3.95
N ILE A 101 0.47 5.01 4.72
CA ILE A 101 0.49 5.29 6.16
C ILE A 101 1.43 6.46 6.37
N PHE A 102 0.91 7.59 6.82
CA PHE A 102 1.70 8.76 7.17
C PHE A 102 2.13 8.72 8.63
N PHE A 103 3.36 9.10 8.90
CA PHE A 103 3.92 9.25 10.24
C PHE A 103 3.94 10.73 10.61
N GLN A 104 3.27 11.09 11.69
CA GLN A 104 3.16 12.48 12.14
C GLN A 104 4.53 13.04 12.55
N ASP A 105 5.30 12.22 13.26
CA ASP A 105 6.56 12.58 13.90
C ASP A 105 7.60 11.45 13.83
N GLU A 106 8.81 11.74 14.33
CA GLU A 106 9.89 10.77 14.40
C GLU A 106 9.57 9.57 15.30
N ARG A 107 8.76 9.76 16.34
CA ARG A 107 8.35 8.69 17.27
C ARG A 107 7.52 7.64 16.52
N SER A 108 6.47 8.08 15.82
CA SER A 108 5.61 7.16 15.06
C SER A 108 6.37 6.49 13.91
N TYR A 109 7.31 7.19 13.27
CA TYR A 109 8.21 6.58 12.29
C TYR A 109 9.08 5.48 12.91
N LYS A 110 9.71 5.72 14.07
CA LYS A 110 10.53 4.73 14.77
C LYS A 110 9.72 3.54 15.25
N GLU A 111 8.49 3.77 15.71
CA GLU A 111 7.56 2.73 16.11
C GLU A 111 7.24 1.80 14.94
N PHE A 112 6.87 2.35 13.78
CA PHE A 112 6.61 1.57 12.58
C PHE A 112 7.86 0.81 12.08
N THR A 113 9.02 1.45 12.09
CA THR A 113 10.28 0.87 11.61
C THR A 113 11.01 -0.02 12.61
N SER A 114 10.41 -0.28 13.79
CA SER A 114 10.93 -1.22 14.79
C SER A 114 11.01 -2.67 14.28
N GLY A 115 10.28 -2.99 13.20
CA GLY A 115 10.25 -4.29 12.55
C GLY A 115 9.16 -5.24 13.06
N ASN A 116 8.39 -4.85 14.08
CA ASN A 116 7.31 -5.66 14.67
C ASN A 116 6.05 -4.81 14.93
N PHE A 117 5.80 -3.81 14.11
CA PHE A 117 4.61 -2.96 14.27
C PHE A 117 3.34 -3.70 13.85
N GLU A 118 2.27 -3.52 14.61
CA GLU A 118 0.95 -4.07 14.33
C GLU A 118 -0.12 -3.04 14.65
N PHE A 119 -1.08 -2.86 13.73
CA PHE A 119 -2.26 -2.08 14.00
C PHE A 119 -3.22 -2.83 14.94
N GLY A 120 -3.53 -2.24 16.08
CA GLY A 120 -4.53 -2.76 17.02
C GLY A 120 -5.95 -2.72 16.45
N ALA A 121 -6.90 -3.30 17.18
CA ALA A 121 -8.31 -3.35 16.79
C ALA A 121 -8.96 -1.97 16.64
N ASP A 122 -8.46 -0.98 17.35
CA ASP A 122 -8.90 0.42 17.32
C ASP A 122 -8.47 1.16 16.03
N ALA A 123 -7.46 0.66 15.32
CA ALA A 123 -6.97 1.29 14.10
C ALA A 123 -7.95 1.24 12.92
N SER A 124 -8.87 0.27 12.90
CA SER A 124 -9.90 0.18 11.83
C SER A 124 -10.84 1.39 11.77
N ALA A 125 -10.99 2.11 12.87
CA ALA A 125 -11.85 3.30 12.93
C ALA A 125 -11.24 4.53 12.26
N VAL A 126 -9.97 4.48 11.84
CA VAL A 126 -9.20 5.64 11.35
C VAL A 126 -8.64 5.50 9.94
N ALA A 127 -8.83 4.36 9.29
CA ALA A 127 -8.48 4.22 7.87
C ALA A 127 -9.53 4.89 6.99
N ILE A 128 -9.08 5.76 6.11
CA ILE A 128 -9.95 6.45 5.15
C ILE A 128 -9.81 5.77 3.79
N THR A 129 -10.92 5.21 3.30
CA THR A 129 -10.97 4.70 1.93
C THR A 129 -11.28 5.84 0.98
N LEU A 130 -10.32 6.20 0.15
CA LEU A 130 -10.49 7.18 -0.90
C LEU A 130 -11.19 6.53 -2.10
N ALA A 131 -12.21 7.17 -2.63
CA ALA A 131 -12.73 6.80 -3.94
C ALA A 131 -11.57 6.91 -4.94
N ALA A 132 -11.27 5.82 -5.66
CA ALA A 132 -10.46 5.94 -6.85
C ALA A 132 -11.19 6.95 -7.74
N GLU A 133 -10.58 8.09 -8.05
CA GLU A 133 -11.08 8.92 -9.13
C GLU A 133 -11.06 8.04 -10.37
N ALA A 134 -12.21 7.42 -10.63
CA ALA A 134 -12.45 6.78 -11.90
C ALA A 134 -12.14 7.86 -12.91
N LYS A 135 -11.12 7.63 -13.73
CA LYS A 135 -11.09 8.32 -15.02
C LYS A 135 -12.47 8.09 -15.61
N ALA A 136 -13.30 9.10 -15.51
CA ALA A 136 -14.61 9.14 -16.12
C ALA A 136 -14.37 9.14 -17.63
N SER A 137 -14.13 7.96 -18.18
CA SER A 137 -14.39 7.65 -19.56
C SER A 137 -15.88 7.35 -19.60
N SER A 138 -16.65 8.37 -19.89
CA SER A 138 -17.96 8.36 -20.55
C SER A 138 -18.65 6.99 -20.66
N THR A 139 -19.22 6.50 -19.59
CA THR A 139 -20.48 5.71 -19.60
C THR A 139 -21.00 5.67 -18.17
N GLY A 140 -22.14 6.31 -17.95
CA GLY A 140 -22.75 6.54 -16.68
C GLY A 140 -23.01 5.24 -15.86
N ALA A 141 -22.31 5.16 -14.75
CA ALA A 141 -22.71 4.41 -13.59
C ALA A 141 -22.15 5.16 -12.39
N SER A 142 -22.97 5.97 -11.77
CA SER A 142 -22.74 6.56 -10.47
C SER A 142 -22.74 5.46 -9.42
N ALA A 143 -21.58 4.89 -9.10
CA ALA A 143 -21.39 4.16 -7.87
C ALA A 143 -21.30 5.20 -6.76
N GLY A 144 -22.41 5.42 -6.05
CA GLY A 144 -22.49 6.31 -4.91
C GLY A 144 -21.50 5.85 -3.83
N ALA A 145 -20.53 6.69 -3.53
CA ALA A 145 -19.78 6.60 -2.30
C ALA A 145 -20.75 6.97 -1.17
N SER A 146 -21.34 6.00 -0.50
CA SER A 146 -21.99 6.23 0.77
C SER A 146 -20.88 6.29 1.83
N ALA A 147 -20.32 7.49 2.02
CA ALA A 147 -19.66 7.85 3.25
C ALA A 147 -20.74 7.78 4.33
N THR A 148 -20.69 6.77 5.20
CA THR A 148 -21.55 6.70 6.36
C THR A 148 -21.20 7.88 7.26
N LYS A 149 -22.21 8.52 7.83
CA LYS A 149 -22.13 9.76 8.64
C LYS A 149 -21.21 9.70 9.86
N HIS A 150 -20.64 8.54 10.17
CA HIS A 150 -19.67 8.36 11.25
C HIS A 150 -18.21 8.68 10.85
N ASP A 151 -17.89 8.71 9.55
CA ASP A 151 -16.53 8.93 9.06
C ASP A 151 -16.18 10.41 8.85
N ALA A 152 -17.18 11.29 8.91
CA ALA A 152 -17.00 12.72 8.63
C ALA A 152 -16.21 13.48 9.71
N THR A 153 -16.04 12.92 10.91
CA THR A 153 -15.36 13.59 12.03
C THR A 153 -13.90 13.17 12.24
N THR A 154 -13.47 12.05 11.65
CA THR A 154 -12.08 11.57 11.72
C THR A 154 -11.31 11.75 10.40
N ALA A 155 -11.95 12.31 9.40
CA ALA A 155 -11.35 12.59 8.10
C ALA A 155 -10.19 13.60 8.25
N GLY A 156 -8.98 13.09 8.28
CA GLY A 156 -7.77 13.91 8.22
C GLY A 156 -7.05 14.13 9.55
N GLU A 157 -7.27 13.30 10.56
CA GLU A 157 -6.53 13.37 11.83
C GLU A 157 -5.57 12.19 12.00
N TYR A 158 -4.44 12.45 12.67
CA TYR A 158 -3.54 11.40 13.10
C TYR A 158 -4.10 10.67 14.31
N HIS A 159 -4.19 9.35 14.23
CA HIS A 159 -4.47 8.49 15.38
C HIS A 159 -3.17 7.86 15.87
N LYS A 160 -2.80 8.08 17.13
CA LYS A 160 -1.54 7.60 17.71
C LYS A 160 -0.29 7.96 16.87
N GLY A 161 -0.36 9.08 16.15
CA GLY A 161 0.73 9.56 15.30
C GLY A 161 0.76 8.97 13.88
N MET A 162 -0.26 8.23 13.48
CA MET A 162 -0.38 7.66 12.13
C MET A 162 -1.71 8.00 11.48
N ALA A 163 -1.69 8.28 10.17
CA ALA A 163 -2.89 8.47 9.36
C ALA A 163 -2.82 7.52 8.16
N THR A 164 -3.85 6.69 7.97
CA THR A 164 -3.88 5.66 6.94
C THR A 164 -4.97 5.93 5.92
N PHE A 165 -4.60 5.83 4.65
CA PHE A 165 -5.49 5.97 3.52
C PHE A 165 -5.37 4.76 2.60
N THR A 166 -6.50 4.35 2.02
CA THR A 166 -6.55 3.24 1.07
C THR A 166 -7.25 3.64 -0.22
N ILE A 167 -6.86 3.01 -1.33
CA ILE A 167 -7.53 3.14 -2.63
C ILE A 167 -7.78 1.74 -3.16
N VAL A 168 -9.04 1.39 -3.37
CA VAL A 168 -9.45 0.09 -3.91
C VAL A 168 -9.05 -0.02 -5.38
N LYS A 169 -8.42 -1.12 -5.77
CA LYS A 169 -7.96 -1.39 -7.15
C LYS A 169 -8.89 -2.29 -7.96
N GLY A 170 -9.83 -2.92 -7.32
CA GLY A 170 -10.79 -3.83 -7.94
C GLY A 170 -11.37 -4.82 -6.93
N GLY A 171 -12.45 -5.47 -7.30
CA GLY A 171 -13.23 -6.34 -6.43
C GLY A 171 -14.44 -5.63 -5.83
N LEU A 172 -15.22 -6.35 -5.03
CA LEU A 172 -16.41 -5.84 -4.33
C LEU A 172 -16.05 -5.35 -2.92
N MET A 173 -14.88 -4.79 -2.72
CA MET A 173 -14.47 -4.29 -1.41
C MET A 173 -14.94 -2.84 -1.24
N TYR A 174 -15.75 -2.61 -0.22
CA TYR A 174 -16.22 -1.28 0.15
C TYR A 174 -15.33 -0.59 1.17
N GLU A 175 -14.55 -1.38 1.93
CA GLU A 175 -13.69 -0.88 3.01
C GLU A 175 -12.47 -1.77 3.20
N ALA A 176 -11.31 -1.14 3.42
CA ALA A 176 -10.09 -1.83 3.81
C ALA A 176 -9.97 -1.82 5.34
N ALA A 177 -10.20 -2.97 5.98
CA ALA A 177 -9.92 -3.11 7.41
C ALA A 177 -8.40 -3.17 7.62
N ILE A 178 -7.85 -2.29 8.44
CA ILE A 178 -6.41 -2.24 8.77
C ILE A 178 -6.06 -2.89 10.11
N ALA A 179 -7.06 -3.18 10.95
CA ALA A 179 -6.83 -3.88 12.21
C ALA A 179 -6.14 -5.24 12.00
N GLY A 180 -5.14 -5.54 12.80
CA GLY A 180 -4.36 -6.77 12.70
C GLY A 180 -3.38 -6.82 11.52
N GLN A 181 -3.15 -5.72 10.83
CA GLN A 181 -2.03 -5.61 9.88
C GLN A 181 -0.71 -5.60 10.65
N LYS A 182 0.18 -6.53 10.30
CA LYS A 182 1.55 -6.63 10.84
C LYS A 182 2.55 -6.22 9.79
N PHE A 183 3.52 -5.44 10.22
CA PHE A 183 4.52 -4.87 9.33
C PHE A 183 5.93 -5.31 9.71
N ASN A 184 6.72 -5.68 8.70
CA ASN A 184 8.15 -5.86 8.82
C ASN A 184 8.85 -4.70 8.12
N TYR A 185 10.03 -4.33 8.59
CA TYR A 185 10.84 -3.26 8.02
C TYR A 185 12.27 -3.72 7.78
N LYS A 186 12.84 -3.29 6.66
CA LYS A 186 14.24 -3.49 6.30
C LYS A 186 14.81 -2.16 5.82
N ALA A 187 15.78 -1.62 6.54
CA ALA A 187 16.51 -0.41 6.13
C ALA A 187 17.32 -0.66 4.84
N ARG A 188 17.47 0.38 4.04
CA ARG A 188 18.36 0.41 2.85
C ARG A 188 19.68 1.04 3.18
#